data_eabad10ce0b83a650e5b7d2250a7878d
#
_entry.id   eabad10ce0b83a650e5b7d2250a7878d
#
_cell.length_a   1.000
_cell.length_b   1.000
_cell.length_c   1.000
_cell.angle_alpha   90.00
_cell.angle_beta   90.00
_cell.angle_gamma   90.00
#
_symmetry.space_group_name_H-M   'P 1'
#
loop_
_entity.id
_entity.type
_entity.pdbx_description
1 polymer ?
#
loop_
_entity_poly.entity_id
_entity_poly.type
_entity_poly.pdbx_seq_one_letter_code
_entity_poly.pdbx_strand_id
1 'polypeptide(L)'
;MDCQKVGDLIYRLRKEKQLTQKELANQIGISDKTISKWERGLGCPDVSLLKDLSEIFQINIEKILDGKLTSNIRKGGNMKRIEFYVCPLCGNVLTSSNYVDISCCGRQLDPLTIVDHQIPFQMKNIDGESLLTFDCQMSKEDYISFVAYVEYDRYYFIKLYPVQAPEVRLPELRRGKLYCYSIKEGFMLLK
;
A
#
# COMPACT_ATOMS: atom_id res chain seq x y z
N MET A 1 1.03 -5.12 -26.18
CA MET A 1 1.33 -3.68 -25.98
C MET A 1 0.76 -2.89 -27.14
N ASP A 2 -0.03 -1.87 -26.90
CA ASP A 2 -0.63 -0.99 -27.91
C ASP A 2 0.22 0.29 -28.01
N CYS A 3 0.98 0.42 -29.10
CA CYS A 3 1.97 1.51 -29.24
C CYS A 3 1.34 2.91 -29.27
N GLN A 4 0.08 3.02 -29.72
CA GLN A 4 -0.60 4.32 -29.69
C GLN A 4 -0.93 4.72 -28.24
N LYS A 5 -1.50 3.82 -27.44
CA LYS A 5 -1.82 4.10 -26.02
C LYS A 5 -0.56 4.38 -25.20
N VAL A 6 0.48 3.59 -25.43
CA VAL A 6 1.79 3.81 -24.76
C VAL A 6 2.39 5.16 -25.14
N GLY A 7 2.35 5.50 -26.41
CA GLY A 7 2.85 6.80 -26.92
C GLY A 7 2.09 7.98 -26.33
N ASP A 8 0.75 7.90 -26.28
CA ASP A 8 -0.12 8.92 -25.67
C ASP A 8 0.16 9.07 -24.17
N LEU A 9 0.44 7.96 -23.45
CA LEU A 9 0.82 8.00 -22.06
C LEU A 9 2.18 8.66 -21.84
N ILE A 10 3.18 8.27 -22.62
CA ILE A 10 4.54 8.87 -22.56
C ILE A 10 4.46 10.38 -22.82
N TYR A 11 3.71 10.81 -23.83
CA TYR A 11 3.51 12.23 -24.14
C TYR A 11 2.91 12.99 -22.93
N ARG A 12 1.84 12.47 -22.32
CA ARG A 12 1.21 13.11 -21.15
C ARG A 12 2.16 13.21 -19.97
N LEU A 13 2.83 12.11 -19.60
CA LEU A 13 3.75 12.05 -18.46
C LEU A 13 4.96 12.97 -18.66
N ARG A 14 5.50 13.01 -19.88
CA ARG A 14 6.57 13.95 -20.22
C ARG A 14 6.12 15.40 -20.05
N LYS A 15 4.89 15.73 -20.50
CA LYS A 15 4.33 17.08 -20.33
C LYS A 15 4.08 17.42 -18.87
N GLU A 16 3.59 16.48 -18.07
CA GLU A 16 3.43 16.65 -16.61
C GLU A 16 4.77 16.95 -15.92
N LYS A 17 5.86 16.31 -16.38
CA LYS A 17 7.23 16.55 -15.91
C LYS A 17 7.87 17.79 -16.56
N GLN A 18 7.17 18.50 -17.43
CA GLN A 18 7.65 19.68 -18.17
C GLN A 18 8.92 19.41 -19.01
N LEU A 19 9.16 18.16 -19.40
CA LEU A 19 10.31 17.78 -20.23
C LEU A 19 10.02 17.99 -21.72
N THR A 20 11.06 18.38 -22.46
CA THR A 20 11.07 18.31 -23.93
C THR A 20 11.35 16.88 -24.38
N GLN A 21 11.04 16.55 -25.64
CA GLN A 21 11.40 15.23 -26.21
C GLN A 21 12.91 15.00 -26.17
N LYS A 22 13.72 16.03 -26.38
CA LYS A 22 15.17 15.96 -26.32
C LYS A 22 15.69 15.67 -24.90
N GLU A 23 15.13 16.31 -23.87
CA GLU A 23 15.51 16.08 -22.47
C GLU A 23 15.17 14.66 -22.03
N LEU A 24 13.97 14.18 -22.35
CA LEU A 24 13.60 12.79 -22.06
C LEU A 24 14.51 11.80 -22.79
N ALA A 25 14.78 12.05 -24.08
CA ALA A 25 15.68 11.23 -24.89
C ALA A 25 17.10 11.15 -24.30
N ASN A 26 17.63 12.29 -23.85
CA ASN A 26 18.96 12.37 -23.23
C ASN A 26 19.01 11.56 -21.90
N GLN A 27 17.94 11.58 -21.10
CA GLN A 27 17.89 10.84 -19.82
C GLN A 27 17.93 9.32 -20.00
N ILE A 28 17.40 8.81 -21.13
CA ILE A 28 17.36 7.36 -21.41
C ILE A 28 18.34 6.93 -22.52
N GLY A 29 19.22 7.84 -22.98
CA GLY A 29 20.29 7.52 -23.90
C GLY A 29 19.86 7.21 -25.35
N ILE A 30 18.76 7.81 -25.83
CA ILE A 30 18.24 7.61 -27.20
C ILE A 30 18.07 8.94 -27.96
N SER A 31 17.61 8.85 -29.21
CA SER A 31 17.34 10.05 -29.99
C SER A 31 15.95 10.65 -29.72
N ASP A 32 15.84 11.97 -29.80
CA ASP A 32 14.57 12.71 -29.74
C ASP A 32 13.59 12.26 -30.83
N LYS A 33 14.10 11.86 -32.01
CA LYS A 33 13.30 11.26 -33.08
C LYS A 33 12.62 9.95 -32.66
N THR A 34 13.26 9.17 -31.76
CA THR A 34 12.69 7.93 -31.22
C THR A 34 11.53 8.25 -30.30
N ILE A 35 11.68 9.21 -29.38
CA ILE A 35 10.60 9.68 -28.51
C ILE A 35 9.43 10.19 -29.37
N SER A 36 9.72 11.01 -30.40
CA SER A 36 8.69 11.52 -31.30
C SER A 36 7.93 10.41 -32.04
N LYS A 37 8.60 9.31 -32.42
CA LYS A 37 7.95 8.14 -33.03
C LYS A 37 7.03 7.46 -32.05
N TRP A 38 7.47 7.24 -30.81
CA TRP A 38 6.64 6.62 -29.77
C TRP A 38 5.39 7.45 -29.49
N GLU A 39 5.55 8.75 -29.27
CA GLU A 39 4.43 9.66 -28.98
C GLU A 39 3.40 9.76 -30.12
N ARG A 40 3.78 9.39 -31.34
CA ARG A 40 2.87 9.31 -32.50
C ARG A 40 2.33 7.90 -32.77
N GLY A 41 2.65 6.95 -31.88
CA GLY A 41 2.24 5.54 -32.04
C GLY A 41 2.96 4.80 -33.18
N LEU A 42 4.03 5.37 -33.76
CA LEU A 42 4.80 4.79 -34.86
C LEU A 42 5.86 3.80 -34.42
N GLY A 43 5.81 3.36 -33.16
CA GLY A 43 6.69 2.40 -32.54
C GLY A 43 6.48 2.38 -31.04
N CYS A 44 6.93 1.31 -30.39
CA CYS A 44 6.88 1.15 -28.95
C CYS A 44 8.28 1.24 -28.34
N PRO A 45 8.41 1.61 -27.06
CA PRO A 45 9.66 1.45 -26.31
C PRO A 45 10.10 0.00 -26.30
N ASP A 46 11.41 -0.21 -26.40
CA ASP A 46 12.02 -1.51 -26.12
C ASP A 46 11.87 -1.88 -24.64
N VAL A 47 11.77 -3.16 -24.36
CA VAL A 47 11.61 -3.67 -22.97
C VAL A 47 12.77 -3.22 -22.07
N SER A 48 13.97 -3.12 -22.62
CA SER A 48 15.16 -2.64 -21.90
C SER A 48 15.04 -1.22 -21.37
N LEU A 49 14.24 -0.37 -22.03
CA LEU A 49 14.04 1.05 -21.67
C LEU A 49 12.85 1.28 -20.73
N LEU A 50 12.03 0.26 -20.49
CA LEU A 50 10.84 0.38 -19.62
C LEU A 50 11.21 0.71 -18.17
N LYS A 51 12.35 0.19 -17.71
CA LYS A 51 12.85 0.49 -16.37
C LYS A 51 13.18 1.97 -16.23
N ASP A 52 13.93 2.52 -17.15
CA ASP A 52 14.34 3.94 -17.13
C ASP A 52 13.11 4.85 -17.23
N LEU A 53 12.16 4.52 -18.11
CA LEU A 53 10.89 5.24 -18.21
C LEU A 53 10.06 5.17 -16.92
N SER A 54 10.03 4.00 -16.27
CA SER A 54 9.35 3.80 -14.99
C SER A 54 9.96 4.67 -13.90
N GLU A 55 11.28 4.73 -13.80
CA GLU A 55 12.00 5.56 -12.83
C GLU A 55 11.80 7.06 -13.09
N ILE A 56 11.92 7.50 -14.34
CA ILE A 56 11.74 8.91 -14.72
C ILE A 56 10.30 9.37 -14.42
N PHE A 57 9.32 8.58 -14.82
CA PHE A 57 7.90 8.93 -14.65
C PHE A 57 7.33 8.58 -13.30
N GLN A 58 8.04 7.78 -12.48
CA GLN A 58 7.60 7.29 -11.16
C GLN A 58 6.27 6.52 -11.25
N ILE A 59 6.16 5.66 -12.24
CA ILE A 59 5.00 4.77 -12.44
C ILE A 59 5.46 3.33 -12.66
N ASN A 60 4.61 2.39 -12.35
CA ASN A 60 4.91 0.96 -12.57
C ASN A 60 5.04 0.65 -14.07
N ILE A 61 5.97 -0.23 -14.42
CA ILE A 61 6.21 -0.70 -15.81
C ILE A 61 4.91 -1.23 -16.43
N GLU A 62 4.09 -1.95 -15.67
CA GLU A 62 2.79 -2.45 -16.12
C GLU A 62 1.87 -1.34 -16.64
N LYS A 63 1.85 -0.18 -15.98
CA LYS A 63 1.06 0.99 -16.42
C LYS A 63 1.59 1.59 -17.72
N ILE A 64 2.91 1.50 -17.94
CA ILE A 64 3.50 1.88 -19.24
C ILE A 64 3.05 0.91 -20.31
N LEU A 65 3.11 -0.40 -20.06
CA LEU A 65 2.71 -1.44 -21.00
C LEU A 65 1.22 -1.38 -21.33
N ASP A 66 0.36 -1.05 -20.36
CA ASP A 66 -1.07 -0.84 -20.54
C ASP A 66 -1.41 0.45 -21.30
N GLY A 67 -0.48 1.40 -21.32
CA GLY A 67 -0.66 2.72 -21.95
C GLY A 67 -1.67 3.61 -21.23
N LYS A 68 -1.96 3.35 -19.94
CA LYS A 68 -2.94 4.13 -19.18
C LYS A 68 -2.65 4.14 -17.66
N LEU A 69 -2.95 5.26 -17.03
CA LEU A 69 -3.08 5.34 -15.58
C LEU A 69 -4.55 5.15 -15.19
N THR A 70 -4.78 4.35 -14.19
CA THR A 70 -6.12 4.22 -13.58
C THR A 70 -6.19 5.13 -12.36
N SER A 71 -7.12 6.08 -12.38
CA SER A 71 -7.44 6.85 -11.18
C SER A 71 -8.35 6.06 -10.26
N ASN A 72 -8.22 6.27 -8.95
CA ASN A 72 -9.19 5.73 -8.02
C ASN A 72 -10.60 6.21 -8.36
N ILE A 73 -11.54 5.28 -8.38
CA ILE A 73 -12.97 5.55 -8.67
C ILE A 73 -13.56 6.52 -7.63
N ARG A 74 -13.04 6.47 -6.41
CA ARG A 74 -13.47 7.34 -5.31
C ARG A 74 -12.40 8.36 -4.99
N LYS A 75 -12.72 9.64 -5.13
CA LYS A 75 -11.84 10.74 -4.72
C LYS A 75 -11.80 10.83 -3.19
N GLY A 76 -10.60 11.02 -2.66
CA GLY A 76 -10.34 11.17 -1.22
C GLY A 76 -10.38 9.86 -0.44
N GLY A 77 -9.52 9.77 0.56
CA GLY A 77 -9.49 8.67 1.51
C GLY A 77 -10.64 8.77 2.52
N ASN A 78 -10.97 7.65 3.16
CA ASN A 78 -11.97 7.60 4.22
C ASN A 78 -11.53 6.59 5.29
N MET A 79 -11.35 7.04 6.52
CA MET A 79 -10.88 6.21 7.64
C MET A 79 -11.81 5.02 7.93
N LYS A 80 -13.11 5.13 7.65
CA LYS A 80 -14.05 4.00 7.80
C LYS A 80 -13.76 2.83 6.86
N ARG A 81 -12.95 3.06 5.82
CA ARG A 81 -12.54 2.09 4.80
C ARG A 81 -11.04 1.86 4.80
N ILE A 82 -10.40 2.13 5.94
CA ILE A 82 -8.97 1.85 6.09
C ILE A 82 -8.72 0.36 5.83
N GLU A 83 -7.74 0.09 5.02
CA GLU A 83 -7.25 -1.25 4.70
C GLU A 83 -5.85 -1.42 5.25
N PHE A 84 -5.55 -2.62 5.70
CA PHE A 84 -4.25 -3.00 6.24
C PHE A 84 -3.65 -4.06 5.32
N TYR A 85 -2.34 -3.95 5.10
CA TYR A 85 -1.56 -4.86 4.27
C TYR A 85 -0.35 -5.32 5.06
N VAL A 86 -0.02 -6.59 4.98
CA VAL A 86 1.16 -7.16 5.65
C VAL A 86 2.00 -7.91 4.62
N CYS A 87 3.27 -7.58 4.55
CA CYS A 87 4.19 -8.30 3.69
C CYS A 87 4.55 -9.66 4.33
N PRO A 88 4.27 -10.80 3.66
CA PRO A 88 4.55 -12.11 4.22
C PRO A 88 6.05 -12.43 4.33
N LEU A 89 6.92 -11.66 3.67
CA LEU A 89 8.37 -11.90 3.70
C LEU A 89 9.07 -11.10 4.80
N CYS A 90 8.73 -9.82 4.96
CA CYS A 90 9.44 -8.94 5.90
C CYS A 90 8.57 -8.44 7.06
N GLY A 91 7.29 -8.80 7.11
CA GLY A 91 6.36 -8.37 8.16
C GLY A 91 6.05 -6.86 8.16
N ASN A 92 6.44 -6.15 7.07
CA ASN A 92 6.11 -4.73 6.95
C ASN A 92 4.59 -4.55 6.87
N VAL A 93 4.08 -3.56 7.61
CA VAL A 93 2.66 -3.24 7.65
C VAL A 93 2.43 -1.90 6.96
N LEU A 94 1.49 -1.89 6.04
CA LEU A 94 1.10 -0.72 5.27
C LEU A 94 -0.40 -0.48 5.45
N THR A 95 -0.83 0.76 5.36
CA THR A 95 -2.25 1.11 5.48
C THR A 95 -2.66 2.04 4.35
N SER A 96 -3.89 1.92 3.90
CA SER A 96 -4.48 2.86 2.96
C SER A 96 -5.92 3.20 3.34
N SER A 97 -6.32 4.45 3.17
CA SER A 97 -7.70 4.90 3.34
C SER A 97 -8.53 4.82 2.06
N ASN A 98 -7.96 4.31 0.98
CA ASN A 98 -8.62 4.08 -0.30
C ASN A 98 -7.95 2.90 -1.01
N TYR A 99 -8.58 2.39 -2.07
CA TYR A 99 -7.96 1.36 -2.90
C TYR A 99 -6.62 1.83 -3.46
N VAL A 100 -5.61 0.98 -3.36
CA VAL A 100 -4.26 1.25 -3.86
C VAL A 100 -3.58 -0.06 -4.24
N ASP A 101 -2.79 -0.03 -5.31
CA ASP A 101 -1.89 -1.13 -5.66
C ASP A 101 -0.62 -0.99 -4.81
N ILE A 102 -0.43 -1.88 -3.85
CA ILE A 102 0.73 -1.88 -2.94
C ILE A 102 1.62 -3.08 -3.25
N SER A 103 2.92 -2.87 -3.31
CA SER A 103 3.90 -3.95 -3.40
C SER A 103 4.98 -3.82 -2.32
N CYS A 104 5.45 -4.96 -1.82
CA CYS A 104 6.56 -5.04 -0.88
C CYS A 104 7.39 -6.29 -1.17
N CYS A 105 8.72 -6.19 -1.06
CA CYS A 105 9.65 -7.29 -1.36
C CYS A 105 9.41 -7.93 -2.75
N GLY A 106 9.03 -7.12 -3.75
CA GLY A 106 8.77 -7.58 -5.13
C GLY A 106 7.46 -8.33 -5.32
N ARG A 107 6.55 -8.34 -4.35
CA ARG A 107 5.23 -8.98 -4.42
C ARG A 107 4.13 -7.95 -4.25
N GLN A 108 3.07 -8.07 -5.03
CA GLN A 108 1.83 -7.33 -4.80
C GLN A 108 1.19 -7.83 -3.51
N LEU A 109 0.66 -6.91 -2.72
CA LEU A 109 -0.03 -7.20 -1.47
C LEU A 109 -1.52 -6.99 -1.63
N ASP A 110 -2.29 -7.96 -1.18
CA ASP A 110 -3.73 -7.83 -1.02
C ASP A 110 -4.08 -7.26 0.36
N PRO A 111 -5.18 -6.53 0.48
CA PRO A 111 -5.64 -6.07 1.78
C PRO A 111 -6.01 -7.25 2.66
N LEU A 112 -5.71 -7.14 3.96
CA LEU A 112 -6.08 -8.16 4.93
C LEU A 112 -7.60 -8.31 5.00
N THR A 113 -8.07 -9.55 4.96
CA THR A 113 -9.48 -9.90 5.14
C THR A 113 -9.75 -10.29 6.59
N ILE A 114 -10.88 -9.80 7.13
CA ILE A 114 -11.28 -10.14 8.50
C ILE A 114 -11.68 -11.61 8.55
N VAL A 115 -11.05 -12.33 9.49
CA VAL A 115 -11.42 -13.73 9.79
C VAL A 115 -12.51 -13.79 10.86
N ASP A 116 -13.35 -14.82 10.79
CA ASP A 116 -14.41 -15.04 11.77
C ASP A 116 -13.91 -15.84 13.00
N HIS A 117 -12.81 -15.37 13.54
CA HIS A 117 -12.19 -15.90 14.75
C HIS A 117 -11.78 -14.73 15.64
N GLN A 118 -11.69 -14.93 16.94
CA GLN A 118 -11.27 -13.89 17.89
C GLN A 118 -10.31 -14.46 18.93
N ILE A 119 -9.25 -13.74 19.19
CA ILE A 119 -8.39 -13.98 20.34
C ILE A 119 -9.09 -13.40 21.57
N PRO A 120 -9.27 -14.18 22.67
CA PRO A 120 -9.83 -13.67 23.90
C PRO A 120 -8.99 -12.50 24.45
N PHE A 121 -9.65 -11.46 24.91
CA PHE A 121 -8.98 -10.33 25.52
C PHE A 121 -9.81 -9.73 26.65
N GLN A 122 -9.13 -9.06 27.57
CA GLN A 122 -9.74 -8.26 28.63
C GLN A 122 -9.43 -6.79 28.38
N MET A 123 -10.36 -5.93 28.69
CA MET A 123 -10.19 -4.49 28.63
C MET A 123 -10.45 -3.86 30.00
N LYS A 124 -9.52 -3.02 30.45
CA LYS A 124 -9.64 -2.24 31.68
C LYS A 124 -9.39 -0.76 31.36
N ASN A 125 -10.20 0.12 31.89
CA ASN A 125 -9.96 1.55 31.82
C ASN A 125 -9.11 1.98 33.02
N ILE A 126 -7.96 2.57 32.77
CA ILE A 126 -7.01 3.02 33.77
C ILE A 126 -6.58 4.45 33.41
N ASP A 127 -6.86 5.39 34.27
CA ASP A 127 -6.45 6.81 34.12
C ASP A 127 -6.86 7.47 32.78
N GLY A 128 -8.02 7.08 32.24
CA GLY A 128 -8.51 7.62 30.96
C GLY A 128 -7.95 6.92 29.73
N GLU A 129 -7.21 5.85 29.90
CA GLU A 129 -6.73 4.96 28.84
C GLU A 129 -7.41 3.59 28.93
N SER A 130 -7.49 2.92 27.79
CA SER A 130 -7.94 1.53 27.70
C SER A 130 -6.74 0.60 27.63
N LEU A 131 -6.53 -0.22 28.67
CA LEU A 131 -5.55 -1.30 28.67
C LEU A 131 -6.25 -2.56 28.15
N LEU A 132 -5.73 -3.11 27.06
CA LEU A 132 -6.12 -4.40 26.52
C LEU A 132 -5.06 -5.44 26.86
N THR A 133 -5.49 -6.58 27.41
CA THR A 133 -4.64 -7.73 27.69
C THR A 133 -5.20 -8.93 26.94
N PHE A 134 -4.40 -9.51 26.05
CA PHE A 134 -4.82 -10.65 25.23
C PHE A 134 -4.42 -11.97 25.91
N ASP A 135 -5.31 -12.96 25.80
CA ASP A 135 -5.02 -14.32 26.26
C ASP A 135 -4.44 -15.13 25.09
N CYS A 136 -3.18 -14.91 24.82
CA CYS A 136 -2.43 -15.60 23.77
C CYS A 136 -0.94 -15.73 24.12
N GLN A 137 -0.30 -16.68 23.45
CA GLN A 137 1.15 -16.78 23.49
C GLN A 137 1.78 -15.77 22.53
N MET A 138 2.91 -15.19 22.95
CA MET A 138 3.70 -14.27 22.16
C MET A 138 5.04 -14.93 21.81
N SER A 139 4.98 -16.07 21.10
CA SER A 139 6.18 -16.78 20.64
C SER A 139 6.77 -16.14 19.38
N LYS A 140 7.90 -16.65 18.88
CA LYS A 140 8.50 -16.16 17.62
C LYS A 140 7.65 -16.52 16.39
N GLU A 141 6.97 -17.66 16.46
CA GLU A 141 6.16 -18.19 15.36
C GLU A 141 4.68 -17.78 15.46
N ASP A 142 4.21 -17.41 16.66
CA ASP A 142 2.82 -17.08 16.92
C ASP A 142 2.71 -15.92 17.89
N TYR A 143 2.38 -14.74 17.38
CA TYR A 143 2.24 -13.53 18.18
C TYR A 143 1.30 -12.53 17.50
N ILE A 144 0.74 -11.65 18.30
CA ILE A 144 0.02 -10.48 17.80
C ILE A 144 1.04 -9.50 17.24
N SER A 145 0.96 -9.26 15.95
CA SER A 145 1.89 -8.38 15.23
C SER A 145 1.53 -6.90 15.38
N PHE A 146 0.22 -6.60 15.40
CA PHE A 146 -0.24 -5.25 15.69
C PHE A 146 -1.68 -5.22 16.20
N VAL A 147 -1.99 -4.12 16.88
CA VAL A 147 -3.36 -3.73 17.23
C VAL A 147 -3.60 -2.33 16.65
N ALA A 148 -4.77 -2.11 16.06
CA ALA A 148 -5.15 -0.83 15.50
C ALA A 148 -6.55 -0.42 15.96
N TYR A 149 -6.70 0.80 16.46
CA TYR A 149 -7.99 1.40 16.79
C TYR A 149 -8.29 2.52 15.83
N VAL A 150 -9.37 2.40 15.09
CA VAL A 150 -9.76 3.30 14.00
C VAL A 150 -11.00 4.09 14.38
N GLU A 151 -10.88 5.41 14.43
CA GLU A 151 -11.96 6.37 14.63
C GLU A 151 -12.40 7.02 13.31
N TYR A 152 -13.18 8.08 13.38
CA TYR A 152 -13.72 8.77 12.21
C TYR A 152 -12.63 9.47 11.38
N ASP A 153 -11.69 10.13 12.06
CA ASP A 153 -10.71 11.05 11.47
C ASP A 153 -9.24 10.62 11.73
N ARG A 154 -9.03 9.57 12.54
CA ARG A 154 -7.71 9.12 12.97
C ARG A 154 -7.66 7.63 13.24
N TYR A 155 -6.47 7.08 13.36
CA TYR A 155 -6.26 5.75 13.90
C TYR A 155 -5.01 5.70 14.77
N TYR A 156 -5.02 4.79 15.73
CA TYR A 156 -3.90 4.47 16.57
C TYR A 156 -3.39 3.10 16.15
N PHE A 157 -2.09 3.00 15.95
CA PHE A 157 -1.44 1.77 15.51
C PHE A 157 -0.32 1.41 16.49
N ILE A 158 -0.40 0.23 17.06
CA ILE A 158 0.60 -0.28 18.00
C ILE A 158 1.17 -1.57 17.44
N LYS A 159 2.45 -1.52 17.09
CA LYS A 159 3.21 -2.69 16.68
C LYS A 159 3.66 -3.46 17.90
N LEU A 160 3.45 -4.78 17.88
CA LEU A 160 3.94 -5.71 18.89
C LEU A 160 5.00 -6.62 18.29
N TYR A 161 5.82 -7.17 19.15
CA TYR A 161 6.93 -8.04 18.78
C TYR A 161 6.87 -9.34 19.57
N PRO A 162 7.50 -10.43 19.08
CA PRO A 162 7.60 -11.68 19.83
C PRO A 162 8.19 -11.45 21.22
N VAL A 163 7.78 -12.29 22.16
CA VAL A 163 8.28 -12.30 23.57
C VAL A 163 7.90 -11.05 24.40
N GLN A 164 7.11 -10.13 23.85
CA GLN A 164 6.51 -9.04 24.63
C GLN A 164 5.29 -9.53 25.42
N ALA A 165 4.94 -8.79 26.47
CA ALA A 165 3.62 -8.96 27.09
C ALA A 165 2.51 -8.70 26.06
N PRO A 166 1.45 -9.52 26.03
CA PRO A 166 0.32 -9.34 25.11
C PRO A 166 -0.61 -8.22 25.59
N GLU A 167 -0.05 -7.04 25.78
CA GLU A 167 -0.75 -5.88 26.31
C GLU A 167 -0.57 -4.66 25.43
N VAL A 168 -1.64 -3.89 25.26
CA VAL A 168 -1.61 -2.60 24.58
C VAL A 168 -2.39 -1.55 25.34
N ARG A 169 -1.85 -0.33 25.37
CA ARG A 169 -2.54 0.85 25.88
C ARG A 169 -2.98 1.72 24.72
N LEU A 170 -4.25 2.07 24.73
CA LEU A 170 -4.90 2.92 23.74
C LEU A 170 -5.61 4.05 24.47
N PRO A 171 -5.88 5.18 23.81
CA PRO A 171 -6.82 6.16 24.33
C PRO A 171 -8.14 5.51 24.66
N GLU A 172 -8.95 6.14 25.51
CA GLU A 172 -10.28 5.67 25.85
C GLU A 172 -11.07 5.27 24.58
N LEU A 173 -11.43 3.99 24.49
CA LEU A 173 -12.16 3.46 23.34
C LEU A 173 -13.61 3.95 23.36
N ARG A 174 -14.03 4.67 22.32
CA ARG A 174 -15.38 5.24 22.21
C ARG A 174 -16.14 4.62 21.04
N ARG A 175 -16.19 5.32 19.89
CA ARG A 175 -16.97 4.93 18.70
C ARG A 175 -16.08 4.50 17.53
N GLY A 176 -15.04 3.76 17.80
CA GLY A 176 -14.10 3.26 16.79
C GLY A 176 -14.26 1.76 16.54
N LYS A 177 -13.44 1.25 15.65
CA LYS A 177 -13.25 -0.17 15.37
C LYS A 177 -11.89 -0.60 15.86
N LEU A 178 -11.84 -1.67 16.63
CA LEU A 178 -10.62 -2.24 17.15
C LEU A 178 -10.22 -3.45 16.34
N TYR A 179 -9.03 -3.43 15.75
CA TYR A 179 -8.47 -4.49 14.92
C TYR A 179 -7.27 -5.10 15.59
N CYS A 180 -7.07 -6.38 15.37
CA CYS A 180 -5.91 -7.14 15.80
C CYS A 180 -5.42 -8.03 14.65
N TYR A 181 -4.12 -8.14 14.47
CA TYR A 181 -3.51 -9.06 13.53
C TYR A 181 -2.51 -9.98 14.24
N SER A 182 -2.83 -11.26 14.26
CA SER A 182 -1.92 -12.34 14.68
C SER A 182 -1.31 -12.99 13.44
N ILE A 183 -0.05 -13.37 13.55
CA ILE A 183 0.67 -14.06 12.45
C ILE A 183 -0.01 -15.38 12.09
N LYS A 184 -0.53 -16.09 13.07
CA LYS A 184 -1.18 -17.41 12.89
C LYS A 184 -2.69 -17.30 12.69
N GLU A 185 -3.35 -16.52 13.53
CA GLU A 185 -4.82 -16.46 13.58
C GLU A 185 -5.41 -15.49 12.53
N GLY A 186 -4.59 -14.60 11.94
CA GLY A 186 -5.03 -13.67 10.91
C GLY A 186 -5.50 -12.31 11.44
N PHE A 187 -6.28 -11.61 10.61
CA PHE A 187 -6.75 -10.25 10.89
C PHE A 187 -8.18 -10.26 11.41
N MET A 188 -8.40 -9.70 12.58
CA MET A 188 -9.64 -9.77 13.35
C MET A 188 -10.19 -8.38 13.64
N LEU A 189 -11.52 -8.27 13.65
CA LEU A 189 -12.24 -7.14 14.23
C LEU A 189 -12.69 -7.56 15.64
N LEU A 190 -12.08 -6.97 16.66
CA LEU A 190 -12.40 -7.25 18.06
C LEU A 190 -13.75 -6.61 18.43
N LYS A 191 -14.55 -7.34 19.18
CA LYS A 191 -15.90 -6.93 19.60
C LYS A 191 -15.97 -6.72 21.11
#